data_fa0c07bb12095fcf46b7b5e9d79de9fb
#
_entry.id   fa0c07bb12095fcf46b7b5e9d79de9fb
#
_cell.length_a   1.000
_cell.length_b   1.000
_cell.length_c   1.000
_cell.angle_alpha   90.00
_cell.angle_beta   90.00
_cell.angle_gamma   90.00
#
_symmetry.space_group_name_H-M   'P 1'
#
loop_
_entity.id
_entity.type
_entity.pdbx_description
1 polymer ?
#
loop_
_entity_poly.entity_id
_entity_poly.type
_entity_poly.pdbx_seq_one_letter_code
_entity_poly.pdbx_strand_id
1 'polypeptide(L)'
;MRDLSLHVLDLMENSIRAGASVVSVRVRQDSARNRLRIVVADNGPGLAVPAGVAADPFFTTKRGKRTGLGLSLFAASAERAGGKLALRKSRLGGLSAEATMQLDHVDRAPLGDLATTLATVAAANPGLEIRCLLSAGKRRREVRFSRQNRAFAASGPDALSRAGALAETVRKGIVYAGIS
;
A
#
# COMPACT_ATOMS: atom_id res chain seq x y z
N MET A 1 8.59 -0.77 -12.76
CA MET A 1 7.67 -1.69 -12.04
C MET A 1 6.45 -1.92 -12.90
N ARG A 2 5.99 -3.17 -13.00
CA ARG A 2 4.95 -3.56 -13.96
C ARG A 2 3.52 -3.35 -13.45
N ASP A 3 3.32 -3.24 -12.14
CA ASP A 3 2.00 -3.07 -11.52
C ASP A 3 2.06 -2.25 -10.23
N LEU A 4 0.88 -1.82 -9.76
CA LEU A 4 0.75 -0.94 -8.60
C LEU A 4 0.99 -1.66 -7.26
N SER A 5 0.82 -2.99 -7.22
CA SER A 5 1.06 -3.77 -5.99
C SER A 5 2.53 -3.76 -5.59
N LEU A 6 3.45 -3.67 -6.56
CA LEU A 6 4.89 -3.55 -6.29
C LEU A 6 5.27 -2.18 -5.72
N HIS A 7 4.59 -1.12 -6.14
CA HIS A 7 4.76 0.20 -5.50
C HIS A 7 4.25 0.19 -4.06
N VAL A 8 3.11 -0.49 -3.82
CA VAL A 8 2.59 -0.69 -2.47
C VAL A 8 3.59 -1.45 -1.61
N LEU A 9 4.20 -2.52 -2.14
CA LEU A 9 5.24 -3.30 -1.45
C LEU A 9 6.40 -2.42 -1.01
N ASP A 10 6.97 -1.63 -1.94
CA ASP A 10 8.09 -0.73 -1.63
C ASP A 10 7.77 0.28 -0.52
N LEU A 11 6.56 0.84 -0.54
CA LEU A 11 6.12 1.77 0.50
C LEU A 11 5.95 1.07 1.85
N MET A 12 5.37 -0.14 1.87
CA MET A 12 5.24 -0.92 3.11
C MET A 12 6.60 -1.29 3.67
N GLU A 13 7.55 -1.71 2.84
CA GLU A 13 8.91 -2.00 3.29
C GLU A 13 9.63 -0.75 3.82
N ASN A 14 9.39 0.42 3.24
CA ASN A 14 9.92 1.68 3.74
C ASN A 14 9.36 1.99 5.13
N SER A 15 8.05 1.81 5.33
CA SER A 15 7.38 1.99 6.63
C SER A 15 7.94 1.03 7.68
N ILE A 16 8.11 -0.25 7.35
CA ILE A 16 8.67 -1.28 8.25
C ILE A 16 10.11 -0.93 8.63
N ARG A 17 10.95 -0.55 7.67
CA ARG A 17 12.33 -0.12 7.93
C ARG A 17 12.42 1.12 8.80
N ALA A 18 11.42 1.99 8.72
CA ALA A 18 11.30 3.17 9.59
C ALA A 18 10.78 2.83 11.01
N GLY A 19 10.49 1.56 11.29
CA GLY A 19 10.04 1.11 12.61
C GLY A 19 8.52 1.19 12.80
N ALA A 20 7.73 1.28 11.73
CA ALA A 20 6.27 1.23 11.83
C ALA A 20 5.80 -0.14 12.31
N SER A 21 4.85 -0.17 13.24
CA SER A 21 4.15 -1.36 13.72
C SER A 21 2.75 -1.52 13.13
N VAL A 22 2.23 -0.46 12.49
CA VAL A 22 0.93 -0.45 11.81
C VAL A 22 1.09 0.16 10.44
N VAL A 23 0.64 -0.56 9.39
CA VAL A 23 0.57 -0.05 8.02
C VAL A 23 -0.86 -0.19 7.49
N SER A 24 -1.39 0.89 6.94
CA SER A 24 -2.71 0.94 6.30
C SER A 24 -2.58 1.11 4.80
N VAL A 25 -3.16 0.19 4.03
CA VAL A 25 -3.27 0.27 2.58
C VAL A 25 -4.72 0.52 2.21
N ARG A 26 -5.00 1.55 1.43
CA ARG A 26 -6.35 1.86 0.97
C ARG A 26 -6.36 1.96 -0.55
N VAL A 27 -7.26 1.22 -1.18
CA VAL A 27 -7.51 1.30 -2.62
C VAL A 27 -8.95 1.76 -2.82
N ARG A 28 -9.12 2.87 -3.51
CA ARG A 28 -10.44 3.43 -3.84
C ARG A 28 -10.55 3.64 -5.34
N GLN A 29 -11.52 3.00 -5.94
CA GLN A 29 -11.96 3.23 -7.31
C GLN A 29 -13.21 4.10 -7.31
N ASP A 30 -13.19 5.19 -8.05
CA ASP A 30 -14.31 6.13 -8.22
C ASP A 30 -14.58 6.28 -9.71
N SER A 31 -15.47 5.42 -10.24
CA SER A 31 -15.78 5.40 -11.66
C SER A 31 -16.51 6.68 -12.12
N ALA A 32 -17.30 7.30 -11.24
CA ALA A 32 -18.00 8.54 -11.56
C ALA A 32 -17.04 9.73 -11.76
N ARG A 33 -15.89 9.70 -11.08
CA ARG A 33 -14.84 10.71 -11.21
C ARG A 33 -13.66 10.25 -12.03
N ASN A 34 -13.76 9.08 -12.65
CA ASN A 34 -12.67 8.47 -13.41
C ASN A 34 -11.35 8.45 -12.61
N ARG A 35 -11.37 7.97 -11.37
CA ARG A 35 -10.22 8.06 -10.47
C ARG A 35 -9.95 6.76 -9.73
N LEU A 36 -8.69 6.34 -9.79
CA LEU A 36 -8.10 5.37 -8.86
C LEU A 36 -7.26 6.13 -7.83
N ARG A 37 -7.40 5.76 -6.56
CA ARG A 37 -6.61 6.30 -5.44
C ARG A 37 -6.02 5.16 -4.63
N ILE A 38 -4.72 5.19 -4.44
CA ILE A 38 -4.00 4.26 -3.56
C ILE A 38 -3.31 5.07 -2.48
N VAL A 39 -3.50 4.66 -1.22
CA VAL A 39 -2.87 5.30 -0.07
C VAL A 39 -2.18 4.24 0.76
N VAL A 40 -0.90 4.45 1.04
CA VAL A 40 -0.16 3.69 2.05
C VAL A 40 0.18 4.66 3.18
N ALA A 41 -0.20 4.31 4.40
CA ALA A 41 -0.01 5.15 5.58
C ALA A 41 0.47 4.31 6.77
N ASP A 42 1.34 4.88 7.60
CA ASP A 42 1.96 4.19 8.71
C ASP A 42 1.95 5.01 10.01
N ASN A 43 2.37 4.37 11.10
CA ASN A 43 2.56 4.97 12.41
C ASN A 43 4.05 5.16 12.78
N GLY A 44 4.95 5.13 11.80
CA GLY A 44 6.37 5.36 12.00
C GLY A 44 6.70 6.81 12.36
N PRO A 45 7.97 7.20 12.38
CA PRO A 45 8.40 8.56 12.75
C PRO A 45 8.04 9.63 11.71
N GLY A 46 7.53 9.24 10.53
CA GLY A 46 7.23 10.15 9.43
C GLY A 46 8.46 10.53 8.60
N LEU A 47 8.37 11.66 7.89
CA LEU A 47 9.48 12.16 7.09
C LEU A 47 10.41 13.03 7.93
N ALA A 48 11.69 12.74 7.86
CA ALA A 48 12.75 13.57 8.45
C ALA A 48 13.07 14.83 7.60
N VAL A 49 12.53 14.92 6.39
CA VAL A 49 12.77 15.99 5.42
C VAL A 49 11.46 16.42 4.78
N PRO A 50 11.38 17.64 4.16
CA PRO A 50 10.20 18.09 3.43
C PRO A 50 9.77 17.08 2.35
N ALA A 51 8.45 16.98 2.12
CA ALA A 51 7.85 16.02 1.19
C ALA A 51 8.41 16.11 -0.24
N GLY A 52 8.70 17.32 -0.73
CA GLY A 52 9.31 17.55 -2.04
C GLY A 52 10.70 16.93 -2.16
N VAL A 53 11.51 17.03 -1.11
CA VAL A 53 12.86 16.42 -1.05
C VAL A 53 12.76 14.90 -0.96
N ALA A 54 11.81 14.37 -0.19
CA ALA A 54 11.62 12.91 -0.06
C ALA A 54 11.12 12.25 -1.36
N ALA A 55 10.45 12.99 -2.24
CA ALA A 55 9.98 12.53 -3.54
C ALA A 55 11.05 12.65 -4.65
N ASP A 56 12.17 13.32 -4.39
CA ASP A 56 13.27 13.45 -5.36
C ASP A 56 13.91 12.08 -5.63
N PRO A 57 14.04 11.66 -6.91
CA PRO A 57 14.66 10.39 -7.29
C PRO A 57 16.10 10.22 -6.81
N PHE A 58 16.81 11.33 -6.67
CA PHE A 58 18.22 11.35 -6.23
C PHE A 58 18.38 11.46 -4.71
N PHE A 59 17.30 11.73 -3.99
CA PHE A 59 17.34 11.81 -2.55
C PHE A 59 17.18 10.42 -1.91
N THR A 60 18.14 10.06 -1.07
CA THR A 60 18.07 8.84 -0.25
C THR A 60 18.70 9.08 1.11
N THR A 61 18.03 8.63 2.16
CA THR A 61 18.61 8.58 3.52
C THR A 61 19.45 7.32 3.75
N LYS A 62 19.55 6.43 2.77
CA LYS A 62 20.27 5.16 2.89
C LYS A 62 21.76 5.37 2.65
N ARG A 63 22.59 5.18 3.69
CA ARG A 63 24.05 5.13 3.55
C ARG A 63 24.45 3.95 2.63
N GLY A 64 25.12 4.24 1.51
CA GLY A 64 25.73 3.24 0.62
C GLY A 64 24.82 2.55 -0.41
N LYS A 65 23.52 2.90 -0.54
CA LYS A 65 22.66 2.41 -1.64
C LYS A 65 22.04 3.57 -2.43
N ARG A 66 22.19 3.48 -3.74
CA ARG A 66 21.87 4.52 -4.75
C ARG A 66 20.37 4.82 -4.94
N THR A 67 19.43 4.38 -4.08
CA THR A 67 18.04 4.47 -4.49
C THR A 67 17.03 4.66 -3.36
N GLY A 68 16.53 5.88 -3.22
CA GLY A 68 15.20 6.19 -2.71
C GLY A 68 14.13 6.05 -3.81
N LEU A 69 14.28 5.11 -4.76
CA LEU A 69 13.50 5.05 -6.01
C LEU A 69 12.02 4.70 -5.83
N GLY A 70 11.60 4.11 -4.72
CA GLY A 70 10.22 3.66 -4.53
C GLY A 70 9.18 4.78 -4.66
N LEU A 71 9.38 5.89 -3.95
CA LEU A 71 8.48 7.04 -3.99
C LEU A 71 8.50 7.73 -5.37
N SER A 72 9.69 7.94 -5.94
CA SER A 72 9.83 8.60 -7.24
C SER A 72 9.29 7.77 -8.40
N LEU A 73 9.50 6.45 -8.38
CA LEU A 73 8.90 5.55 -9.37
C LEU A 73 7.38 5.51 -9.27
N PHE A 74 6.83 5.58 -8.05
CA PHE A 74 5.39 5.65 -7.86
C PHE A 74 4.83 7.01 -8.30
N ALA A 75 5.55 8.11 -8.04
CA ALA A 75 5.19 9.43 -8.55
C ALA A 75 5.15 9.44 -10.08
N ALA A 76 6.21 8.97 -10.73
CA ALA A 76 6.25 8.87 -12.19
C ALA A 76 5.16 7.95 -12.78
N SER A 77 4.82 6.85 -12.09
CA SER A 77 3.71 5.97 -12.50
C SER A 77 2.36 6.67 -12.39
N ALA A 78 2.14 7.45 -11.32
CA ALA A 78 0.92 8.21 -11.12
C ALA A 78 0.78 9.34 -12.17
N GLU A 79 1.86 10.07 -12.44
CA GLU A 79 1.90 11.15 -13.41
C GLU A 79 1.63 10.67 -14.83
N ARG A 80 2.24 9.56 -15.25
CA ARG A 80 1.96 8.94 -16.56
C ARG A 80 0.50 8.56 -16.75
N ALA A 81 -0.19 8.24 -15.65
CA ALA A 81 -1.62 7.93 -15.65
C ALA A 81 -2.50 9.15 -15.35
N GLY A 82 -2.04 10.35 -15.65
CA GLY A 82 -2.80 11.60 -15.51
C GLY A 82 -3.10 11.99 -14.06
N GLY A 83 -2.27 11.57 -13.11
CA GLY A 83 -2.45 11.86 -11.70
C GLY A 83 -1.21 12.41 -11.01
N LYS A 84 -1.05 12.09 -9.72
CA LYS A 84 0.09 12.56 -8.92
C LYS A 84 0.29 11.74 -7.65
N LEU A 85 1.47 11.82 -7.07
CA LEU A 85 1.77 11.36 -5.71
C LEU A 85 1.79 12.56 -4.74
N ALA A 86 1.18 12.41 -3.59
CA ALA A 86 1.23 13.38 -2.50
C ALA A 86 1.70 12.70 -1.19
N LEU A 87 2.63 13.33 -0.50
CA LEU A 87 3.13 12.90 0.80
C LEU A 87 2.58 13.82 1.89
N ARG A 88 2.07 13.23 2.98
CA ARG A 88 1.46 13.96 4.09
C ARG A 88 1.74 13.25 5.41
N LYS A 89 1.55 13.96 6.53
CA LYS A 89 1.48 13.31 7.84
C LYS A 89 0.31 12.33 7.89
N SER A 90 0.58 11.12 8.35
CA SER A 90 -0.43 10.08 8.53
C SER A 90 -1.31 10.39 9.74
N ARG A 91 -2.58 10.01 9.68
CA ARG A 91 -3.47 9.98 10.87
C ARG A 91 -3.05 8.92 11.90
N LEU A 92 -2.19 7.99 11.51
CA LEU A 92 -1.59 7.00 12.39
C LEU A 92 -0.34 7.53 13.11
N GLY A 93 0.14 8.72 12.73
CA GLY A 93 1.31 9.38 13.33
C GLY A 93 2.49 9.55 12.38
N GLY A 94 2.71 8.59 11.48
CA GLY A 94 3.86 8.56 10.56
C GLY A 94 3.62 9.23 9.21
N LEU A 95 4.01 8.54 8.13
CA LEU A 95 3.88 9.01 6.74
C LEU A 95 2.59 8.49 6.10
N SER A 96 2.02 9.29 5.22
CA SER A 96 0.96 8.90 4.28
C SER A 96 1.38 9.27 2.86
N ALA A 97 1.58 8.28 2.01
CA ALA A 97 1.80 8.43 0.58
C ALA A 97 0.49 8.13 -0.15
N GLU A 98 0.00 9.11 -0.92
CA GLU A 98 -1.26 9.03 -1.66
C GLU A 98 -0.99 9.21 -3.15
N ALA A 99 -1.20 8.17 -3.95
CA ALA A 99 -1.20 8.23 -5.40
C ALA A 99 -2.63 8.33 -5.93
N THR A 100 -2.85 9.26 -6.85
CA THR A 100 -4.07 9.37 -7.65
C THR A 100 -3.75 9.15 -9.12
N MET A 101 -4.67 8.55 -9.87
CA MET A 101 -4.53 8.23 -11.30
C MET A 101 -5.90 8.34 -11.96
N GLN A 102 -5.94 8.59 -13.27
CA GLN A 102 -7.16 8.33 -14.04
C GLN A 102 -7.40 6.83 -14.14
N LEU A 103 -8.65 6.41 -13.91
CA LEU A 103 -9.00 5.00 -13.83
C LEU A 103 -8.86 4.26 -15.16
N ASP A 104 -9.25 4.91 -16.25
CA ASP A 104 -9.26 4.37 -17.63
C ASP A 104 -8.05 4.82 -18.47
N HIS A 105 -7.04 5.45 -17.86
CA HIS A 105 -5.85 5.91 -18.59
C HIS A 105 -5.08 4.73 -19.18
N VAL A 106 -4.72 4.81 -20.47
CA VAL A 106 -4.01 3.75 -21.21
C VAL A 106 -2.69 3.35 -20.56
N ASP A 107 -1.96 4.32 -19.99
CA ASP A 107 -0.68 4.10 -19.32
C ASP A 107 -0.82 3.77 -17.82
N ARG A 108 -2.05 3.63 -17.30
CA ARG A 108 -2.24 3.22 -15.93
C ARG A 108 -1.81 1.77 -15.75
N ALA A 109 -0.81 1.57 -14.91
CA ALA A 109 -0.41 0.23 -14.54
C ALA A 109 -1.58 -0.53 -13.88
N PRO A 110 -1.74 -1.84 -14.13
CA PRO A 110 -2.73 -2.66 -13.46
C PRO A 110 -2.49 -2.69 -11.95
N LEU A 111 -3.53 -2.99 -11.17
CA LEU A 111 -3.40 -3.11 -9.72
C LEU A 111 -2.38 -4.18 -9.31
N GLY A 112 -2.26 -5.25 -10.08
CA GLY A 112 -1.42 -6.39 -9.77
C GLY A 112 -1.98 -7.27 -8.65
N ASP A 113 -1.18 -8.19 -8.13
CA ASP A 113 -1.60 -9.08 -7.04
C ASP A 113 -1.35 -8.45 -5.66
N LEU A 114 -2.20 -7.47 -5.33
CA LEU A 114 -2.17 -6.83 -4.01
C LEU A 114 -2.37 -7.84 -2.87
N ALA A 115 -3.15 -8.88 -3.10
CA ALA A 115 -3.44 -9.88 -2.08
C ALA A 115 -2.20 -10.67 -1.68
N THR A 116 -1.45 -11.18 -2.66
CA THR A 116 -0.17 -11.86 -2.41
C THR A 116 0.87 -10.90 -1.83
N THR A 117 0.91 -9.66 -2.30
CA THR A 117 1.80 -8.62 -1.75
C THR A 117 1.58 -8.44 -0.24
N LEU A 118 0.33 -8.23 0.19
CA LEU A 118 0.02 -8.05 1.62
C LEU A 118 0.31 -9.33 2.43
N ALA A 119 0.03 -10.50 1.87
CA ALA A 119 0.31 -11.78 2.52
C ALA A 119 1.80 -12.02 2.72
N THR A 120 2.62 -11.71 1.72
CA THR A 120 4.09 -11.84 1.80
C THR A 120 4.66 -10.92 2.88
N VAL A 121 4.21 -9.66 2.92
CA VAL A 121 4.63 -8.71 3.96
C VAL A 121 4.21 -9.20 5.35
N ALA A 122 2.99 -9.71 5.49
CA ALA A 122 2.47 -10.24 6.76
C ALA A 122 3.26 -11.46 7.24
N ALA A 123 3.62 -12.38 6.34
CA ALA A 123 4.41 -13.56 6.66
C ALA A 123 5.82 -13.21 7.14
N ALA A 124 6.46 -12.24 6.44
CA ALA A 124 7.80 -11.79 6.75
C ALA A 124 7.87 -10.92 8.04
N ASN A 125 6.75 -10.33 8.45
CA ASN A 125 6.69 -9.38 9.57
C ASN A 125 5.54 -9.74 10.53
N PRO A 126 5.67 -10.80 11.35
CA PRO A 126 4.57 -11.31 12.19
C PRO A 126 4.10 -10.34 13.29
N GLY A 127 4.89 -9.31 13.61
CA GLY A 127 4.53 -8.25 14.55
C GLY A 127 3.78 -7.07 13.93
N LEU A 128 3.68 -7.01 12.58
CA LEU A 128 3.06 -5.90 11.88
C LEU A 128 1.53 -6.04 11.87
N GLU A 129 0.83 -4.96 12.19
CA GLU A 129 -0.60 -4.83 11.90
C GLU A 129 -0.81 -4.26 10.50
N ILE A 130 -1.53 -4.98 9.63
CA ILE A 130 -1.91 -4.52 8.30
C ILE A 130 -3.39 -4.23 8.28
N ARG A 131 -3.76 -3.01 7.86
CA ARG A 131 -5.13 -2.58 7.62
C ARG A 131 -5.32 -2.37 6.13
N CYS A 132 -6.17 -3.16 5.48
CA CYS A 132 -6.49 -3.01 4.07
C CYS A 132 -7.94 -2.55 3.91
N LEU A 133 -8.15 -1.43 3.20
CA LEU A 133 -9.46 -0.91 2.88
C LEU A 133 -9.63 -0.85 1.36
N LEU A 134 -10.59 -1.58 0.86
CA LEU A 134 -10.96 -1.68 -0.55
C LEU A 134 -12.32 -1.03 -0.74
N SER A 135 -12.47 -0.12 -1.70
CA SER A 135 -13.75 0.54 -1.96
C SER A 135 -13.93 0.92 -3.43
N ALA A 136 -15.15 0.69 -3.95
CA ALA A 136 -15.60 1.22 -5.25
C ALA A 136 -17.08 1.57 -5.18
N GLY A 137 -17.42 2.82 -5.52
CA GLY A 137 -18.76 3.35 -5.36
C GLY A 137 -19.25 3.22 -3.92
N LYS A 138 -20.38 2.53 -3.73
CA LYS A 138 -20.97 2.26 -2.40
C LYS A 138 -20.41 1.01 -1.72
N ARG A 139 -19.69 0.17 -2.44
CA ARG A 139 -19.12 -1.07 -1.90
C ARG A 139 -17.82 -0.77 -1.17
N ARG A 140 -17.70 -1.34 0.04
CA ARG A 140 -16.52 -1.18 0.88
C ARG A 140 -16.22 -2.46 1.62
N ARG A 141 -14.96 -2.87 1.64
CA ARG A 141 -14.46 -3.99 2.43
C ARG A 141 -13.22 -3.57 3.19
N GLU A 142 -13.23 -3.82 4.49
CA GLU A 142 -12.05 -3.61 5.35
C GLU A 142 -11.55 -4.97 5.83
N VAL A 143 -10.24 -5.16 5.76
CA VAL A 143 -9.52 -6.35 6.24
C VAL A 143 -8.45 -5.85 7.21
N ARG A 144 -8.46 -6.35 8.44
CA ARG A 144 -7.42 -6.08 9.43
C ARG A 144 -6.70 -7.37 9.75
N PHE A 145 -5.41 -7.38 9.54
CA PHE A 145 -4.53 -8.48 9.89
C PHE A 145 -3.61 -8.06 11.02
N SER A 146 -3.61 -8.83 12.09
CA SER A 146 -2.66 -8.69 13.19
C SER A 146 -2.50 -10.03 13.89
N ARG A 147 -1.41 -10.22 14.62
CA ARG A 147 -1.18 -11.43 15.42
C ARG A 147 -2.31 -11.72 16.42
N GLN A 148 -2.99 -10.68 16.88
CA GLN A 148 -4.08 -10.77 17.87
C GLN A 148 -5.45 -10.99 17.23
N ASN A 149 -5.57 -10.90 15.90
CA ASN A 149 -6.84 -11.04 15.20
C ASN A 149 -7.24 -12.53 15.12
N ARG A 150 -8.27 -12.91 15.89
CA ARG A 150 -8.80 -14.28 15.97
C ARG A 150 -9.23 -14.86 14.61
N ALA A 151 -9.69 -14.03 13.68
CA ALA A 151 -10.07 -14.46 12.34
C ALA A 151 -8.92 -15.11 11.57
N PHE A 152 -7.68 -14.68 11.82
CA PHE A 152 -6.48 -15.24 11.18
C PHE A 152 -5.74 -16.22 12.09
N ALA A 153 -5.94 -16.16 13.41
CA ALA A 153 -5.40 -17.14 14.35
C ALA A 153 -5.97 -18.53 14.12
N ALA A 154 -7.24 -18.63 13.72
CA ALA A 154 -7.92 -19.90 13.39
C ALA A 154 -7.44 -20.55 12.07
N SER A 155 -6.70 -19.82 11.23
CA SER A 155 -6.23 -20.29 9.91
C SER A 155 -4.97 -21.15 9.98
N GLY A 156 -4.45 -21.43 11.20
CA GLY A 156 -3.29 -22.28 11.45
C GLY A 156 -2.23 -21.62 12.34
N PRO A 157 -1.35 -22.42 12.95
CA PRO A 157 -0.37 -21.93 13.91
C PRO A 157 0.80 -21.18 13.27
N ASP A 158 1.11 -21.45 11.99
CA ASP A 158 2.25 -20.88 11.30
C ASP A 158 1.90 -19.55 10.57
N ALA A 159 2.94 -18.78 10.31
CA ALA A 159 2.80 -17.47 9.66
C ALA A 159 2.31 -17.60 8.20
N LEU A 160 2.65 -18.70 7.52
CA LEU A 160 2.32 -18.92 6.11
C LEU A 160 0.83 -19.21 5.93
N SER A 161 0.25 -20.07 6.77
CA SER A 161 -1.20 -20.35 6.76
C SER A 161 -2.02 -19.08 7.01
N ARG A 162 -1.60 -18.25 7.99
CA ARG A 162 -2.27 -16.99 8.30
C ARG A 162 -2.14 -15.97 7.15
N ALA A 163 -0.98 -15.92 6.50
CA ALA A 163 -0.76 -15.08 5.34
C ALA A 163 -1.61 -15.51 4.14
N GLY A 164 -1.76 -16.83 3.91
CA GLY A 164 -2.65 -17.39 2.90
C GLY A 164 -4.11 -16.97 3.13
N ALA A 165 -4.60 -17.05 4.37
CA ALA A 165 -5.95 -16.59 4.73
C ALA A 165 -6.13 -15.08 4.52
N LEU A 166 -5.09 -14.27 4.77
CA LEU A 166 -5.11 -12.84 4.45
C LEU A 166 -5.25 -12.62 2.95
N ALA A 167 -4.43 -13.29 2.13
CA ALA A 167 -4.50 -13.17 0.67
C ALA A 167 -5.90 -13.50 0.14
N GLU A 168 -6.48 -14.60 0.60
CA GLU A 168 -7.83 -15.02 0.21
C GLU A 168 -8.90 -13.99 0.60
N THR A 169 -8.81 -13.45 1.81
CA THR A 169 -9.74 -12.42 2.30
C THR A 169 -9.62 -11.13 1.49
N VAL A 170 -8.42 -10.73 1.13
CA VAL A 170 -8.17 -9.54 0.29
C VAL A 170 -8.67 -9.76 -1.13
N ARG A 171 -8.42 -10.94 -1.75
CA ARG A 171 -8.96 -11.27 -3.09
C ARG A 171 -10.47 -11.19 -3.13
N LYS A 172 -11.15 -11.82 -2.15
CA LYS A 172 -12.61 -11.71 -2.01
C LYS A 172 -13.07 -10.26 -1.86
N GLY A 173 -12.29 -9.45 -1.13
CA GLY A 173 -12.55 -8.02 -0.96
C GLY A 173 -12.43 -7.23 -2.26
N ILE A 174 -11.41 -7.50 -3.09
CA ILE A 174 -11.21 -6.88 -4.41
C ILE A 174 -12.38 -7.20 -5.33
N VAL A 175 -12.75 -8.48 -5.44
CA VAL A 175 -13.89 -8.95 -6.24
C VAL A 175 -15.19 -8.33 -5.76
N TYR A 176 -15.45 -8.35 -4.44
CA TYR A 176 -16.65 -7.75 -3.86
C TYR A 176 -16.76 -6.25 -4.13
N ALA A 177 -15.65 -5.52 -4.00
CA ALA A 177 -15.62 -4.10 -4.29
C ALA A 177 -15.73 -3.81 -5.80
N GLY A 178 -15.38 -4.75 -6.66
CA GLY A 178 -15.34 -4.56 -8.12
C GLY A 178 -14.19 -3.65 -8.53
N ILE A 179 -13.03 -3.81 -7.90
CA ILE A 179 -11.80 -3.06 -8.22
C ILE A 179 -11.06 -3.81 -9.33
N SER A 180 -10.67 -3.09 -10.37
CA SER A 180 -9.96 -3.59 -11.55
C SER A 180 -8.59 -2.92 -11.75
#